data_b7493c7ed3c430a59723a771dd1349ce
#
_entry.id   b7493c7ed3c430a59723a771dd1349ce
#
_cell.length_a   1.000
_cell.length_b   1.000
_cell.length_c   1.000
_cell.angle_alpha   90.00
_cell.angle_beta   90.00
_cell.angle_gamma   90.00
#
_symmetry.space_group_name_H-M   'P 1'
#
loop_
_entity.id
_entity.type
_entity.pdbx_description
1 polymer ?
#
loop_
_entity_poly.entity_id
_entity_poly.type
_entity_poly.pdbx_seq_one_letter_code
_entity_poly.pdbx_strand_id
1 'polypeptide(L)'
;MVKKIALEIGAIGLINVQLAYYKNELYLLEVNPRASRTIPFVSKCIGRSLAKVGALCMAGISLEAQKFNKEIVPEYFSVKEAVFPFNKFLGVDPILGPEMKSTGEVMGVGSTFSEAYAKAQLGAGESIPQKGSVFLLSLIHI
;
A
#
# COMPACT_ATOMS: atom_id res chain seq x y z
N MET A 1 -11.95 7.00 13.89
CA MET A 1 -11.85 8.21 13.08
C MET A 1 -12.30 7.98 11.64
N VAL A 2 -11.69 7.10 10.83
CA VAL A 2 -12.01 6.88 9.41
C VAL A 2 -13.49 6.55 9.16
N LYS A 3 -14.10 5.65 9.96
CA LYS A 3 -15.53 5.32 9.83
C LYS A 3 -16.43 6.56 10.03
N LYS A 4 -16.11 7.43 11.00
CA LYS A 4 -16.86 8.67 11.22
C LYS A 4 -16.74 9.61 10.03
N ILE A 5 -15.54 9.77 9.47
CA ILE A 5 -15.30 10.59 8.26
C ILE A 5 -16.13 10.04 7.08
N ALA A 6 -16.07 8.73 6.83
CA ALA A 6 -16.80 8.12 5.72
C ALA A 6 -18.32 8.31 5.83
N LEU A 7 -18.87 8.22 7.03
CA LEU A 7 -20.30 8.46 7.27
C LEU A 7 -20.68 9.93 7.10
N GLU A 8 -19.85 10.85 7.60
CA GLU A 8 -20.09 12.29 7.53
C GLU A 8 -20.12 12.82 6.09
N ILE A 9 -19.23 12.30 5.23
CA ILE A 9 -19.21 12.68 3.80
C ILE A 9 -20.15 11.86 2.94
N GLY A 10 -20.92 10.93 3.52
CA GLY A 10 -21.85 10.06 2.80
C GLY A 10 -21.17 9.15 1.76
N ALA A 11 -19.94 8.68 2.04
CA ALA A 11 -19.19 7.88 1.10
C ALA A 11 -19.85 6.52 0.85
N ILE A 12 -20.11 6.20 -0.41
CA ILE A 12 -20.60 4.90 -0.89
C ILE A 12 -19.52 4.28 -1.78
N GLY A 13 -19.09 3.06 -1.43
CA GLY A 13 -18.02 2.38 -2.15
C GLY A 13 -16.66 2.55 -1.48
N LEU A 14 -15.64 2.85 -2.27
CA LEU A 14 -14.25 2.93 -1.80
C LEU A 14 -13.87 4.35 -1.37
N ILE A 15 -13.12 4.41 -0.29
CA ILE A 15 -12.55 5.66 0.24
C ILE A 15 -11.08 5.43 0.59
N ASN A 16 -10.24 6.40 0.31
CA ASN A 16 -8.85 6.44 0.75
C ASN A 16 -8.66 7.64 1.68
N VAL A 17 -8.07 7.40 2.85
CA VAL A 17 -7.82 8.44 3.86
C VAL A 17 -6.35 8.45 4.21
N GLN A 18 -5.72 9.60 4.14
CA GLN A 18 -4.34 9.81 4.57
C GLN A 18 -4.32 10.54 5.91
N LEU A 19 -3.58 9.98 6.84
CA LEU A 19 -3.47 10.47 8.19
C LEU A 19 -2.00 10.64 8.56
N ALA A 20 -1.69 11.66 9.35
CA ALA A 20 -0.43 11.78 10.06
C ALA A 20 -0.66 11.54 11.55
N TYR A 21 0.32 10.91 12.20
CA TYR A 21 0.33 10.74 13.65
C TYR A 21 1.51 11.52 14.23
N TYR A 22 1.23 12.44 15.12
CA TYR A 22 2.24 13.27 15.78
C TYR A 22 1.80 13.62 17.19
N LYS A 23 2.69 13.46 18.16
CA LYS A 23 2.45 13.79 19.59
C LYS A 23 1.13 13.22 20.15
N ASN A 24 0.87 11.93 19.88
CA ASN A 24 -0.36 11.22 20.27
C ASN A 24 -1.67 11.74 19.64
N GLU A 25 -1.57 12.57 18.60
CA GLU A 25 -2.72 13.09 17.87
C GLU A 25 -2.72 12.59 16.43
N LEU A 26 -3.93 12.39 15.88
CA LEU A 26 -4.14 12.02 14.48
C LEU A 26 -4.60 13.24 13.70
N TYR A 27 -3.86 13.57 12.66
CA TYR A 27 -4.15 14.66 11.73
C TYR A 27 -4.67 14.10 10.42
N LEU A 28 -5.83 14.58 9.99
CA LEU A 28 -6.38 14.27 8.68
C LEU A 28 -5.66 15.12 7.63
N LEU A 29 -4.97 14.45 6.70
CA LEU A 29 -4.27 15.14 5.60
C LEU A 29 -5.15 15.20 4.36
N GLU A 30 -5.78 14.07 3.97
CA GLU A 30 -6.51 13.98 2.72
C GLU A 30 -7.60 12.90 2.81
N VAL A 31 -8.73 13.15 2.16
CA VAL A 31 -9.82 12.20 2.00
C VAL A 31 -10.19 12.11 0.52
N ASN A 32 -10.09 10.92 -0.05
CA ASN A 32 -10.42 10.65 -1.44
C ASN A 32 -11.53 9.60 -1.52
N PRO A 33 -12.80 9.97 -1.77
CA PRO A 33 -13.91 9.02 -1.92
C PRO A 33 -13.87 8.35 -3.30
N ARG A 34 -12.82 7.60 -3.56
CA ARG A 34 -12.55 6.87 -4.80
C ARG A 34 -11.60 5.71 -4.56
N ALA A 35 -11.49 4.81 -5.54
CA ALA A 35 -10.44 3.79 -5.55
C ALA A 35 -9.04 4.43 -5.56
N SER A 36 -8.09 3.74 -4.94
CA SER A 36 -6.66 4.10 -4.94
C SER A 36 -5.83 2.93 -5.48
N ARG A 37 -4.55 3.18 -5.76
CA ARG A 37 -3.58 2.13 -6.15
C ARG A 37 -3.35 1.09 -5.04
N THR A 38 -3.72 1.39 -3.81
CA THR A 38 -3.65 0.46 -2.68
C THR A 38 -4.69 -0.67 -2.78
N ILE A 39 -5.78 -0.46 -3.51
CA ILE A 39 -6.89 -1.44 -3.60
C ILE A 39 -6.46 -2.80 -4.15
N PRO A 40 -5.70 -2.92 -5.26
CA PRO A 40 -5.23 -4.22 -5.73
C PRO A 40 -4.33 -4.93 -4.73
N PHE A 41 -3.43 -4.20 -4.07
CA PHE A 41 -2.54 -4.73 -3.04
C PHE A 41 -3.33 -5.27 -1.85
N VAL A 42 -4.19 -4.46 -1.23
CA VAL A 42 -4.98 -4.87 -0.07
C VAL A 42 -5.93 -6.02 -0.43
N SER A 43 -6.55 -5.98 -1.61
CA SER A 43 -7.42 -7.08 -2.09
C SER A 43 -6.70 -8.43 -2.13
N LYS A 44 -5.44 -8.43 -2.59
CA LYS A 44 -4.59 -9.64 -2.58
C LYS A 44 -4.22 -10.06 -1.17
N CYS A 45 -3.85 -9.10 -0.30
CA CYS A 45 -3.49 -9.38 1.08
C CYS A 45 -4.62 -10.05 1.87
N ILE A 46 -5.87 -9.63 1.67
CA ILE A 46 -7.02 -10.14 2.43
C ILE A 46 -7.80 -11.24 1.69
N GLY A 47 -7.39 -11.59 0.46
CA GLY A 47 -8.08 -12.60 -0.35
C GLY A 47 -9.49 -12.21 -0.79
N ARG A 48 -9.83 -10.91 -0.82
CA ARG A 48 -11.15 -10.39 -1.20
C ARG A 48 -11.02 -9.19 -2.13
N SER A 49 -11.71 -9.22 -3.25
CA SER A 49 -11.70 -8.11 -4.21
C SER A 49 -12.44 -6.89 -3.65
N LEU A 50 -11.71 -5.91 -3.13
CA LEU A 50 -12.29 -4.67 -2.62
C LEU A 50 -12.96 -3.85 -3.73
N ALA A 51 -12.43 -3.91 -4.96
CA ALA A 51 -13.05 -3.26 -6.10
C ALA A 51 -14.47 -3.81 -6.38
N LYS A 52 -14.64 -5.15 -6.31
CA LYS A 52 -15.95 -5.80 -6.43
C LYS A 52 -16.87 -5.40 -5.29
N VAL A 53 -16.38 -5.43 -4.04
CA VAL A 53 -17.17 -5.02 -2.87
C VAL A 53 -17.65 -3.58 -3.02
N GLY A 54 -16.75 -2.65 -3.39
CA GLY A 54 -17.09 -1.25 -3.59
C GLY A 54 -18.11 -1.03 -4.71
N ALA A 55 -17.94 -1.71 -5.85
CA ALA A 55 -18.89 -1.63 -6.97
C ALA A 55 -20.29 -2.14 -6.58
N LEU A 56 -20.37 -3.23 -5.82
CA LEU A 56 -21.64 -3.74 -5.33
C LEU A 56 -22.30 -2.78 -4.33
N CYS A 57 -21.52 -2.11 -3.46
CA CYS A 57 -22.07 -1.04 -2.60
C CYS A 57 -22.66 0.11 -3.42
N MET A 58 -21.98 0.53 -4.48
CA MET A 58 -22.47 1.57 -5.40
C MET A 58 -23.74 1.13 -6.14
N ALA A 59 -23.90 -0.17 -6.37
CA ALA A 59 -25.13 -0.77 -6.90
C ALA A 59 -26.24 -1.00 -5.86
N GLY A 60 -26.05 -0.53 -4.61
CA GLY A 60 -27.05 -0.62 -3.55
C GLY A 60 -27.01 -1.91 -2.71
N ILE A 61 -26.03 -2.78 -2.92
CA ILE A 61 -25.88 -4.03 -2.15
C ILE A 61 -25.05 -3.74 -0.90
N SER A 62 -25.66 -3.91 0.27
CA SER A 62 -24.99 -3.60 1.54
C SER A 62 -23.80 -4.52 1.83
N LEU A 63 -22.87 -4.05 2.69
CA LEU A 63 -21.73 -4.86 3.17
C LEU A 63 -22.19 -6.13 3.91
N GLU A 64 -23.33 -6.08 4.59
CA GLU A 64 -23.93 -7.24 5.28
C GLU A 64 -24.39 -8.30 4.28
N ALA A 65 -25.12 -7.89 3.22
CA ALA A 65 -25.54 -8.79 2.14
C ALA A 65 -24.34 -9.43 1.42
N GLN A 66 -23.21 -8.72 1.34
CA GLN A 66 -21.95 -9.22 0.80
C GLN A 66 -21.15 -10.08 1.79
N LYS A 67 -21.61 -10.24 3.03
CA LYS A 67 -20.86 -10.88 4.12
C LYS A 67 -19.48 -10.26 4.33
N PHE A 68 -19.41 -8.92 4.22
CA PHE A 68 -18.18 -8.13 4.35
C PHE A 68 -18.34 -7.05 5.44
N ASN A 69 -18.76 -7.47 6.63
CA ASN A 69 -19.04 -6.61 7.77
C ASN A 69 -18.00 -6.69 8.89
N LYS A 70 -16.95 -7.51 8.67
CA LYS A 70 -15.84 -7.66 9.62
C LYS A 70 -14.52 -7.35 8.92
N GLU A 71 -13.61 -6.76 9.68
CA GLU A 71 -12.22 -6.57 9.23
C GLU A 71 -11.54 -7.94 9.07
N ILE A 72 -10.77 -8.06 7.99
CA ILE A 72 -9.94 -9.23 7.72
C ILE A 72 -8.50 -8.84 8.01
N VAL A 73 -7.92 -9.43 9.05
CA VAL A 73 -6.52 -9.25 9.43
C VAL A 73 -5.76 -10.54 9.07
N PRO A 74 -4.89 -10.51 8.06
CA PRO A 74 -4.08 -11.68 7.70
C PRO A 74 -3.09 -12.06 8.80
N GLU A 75 -2.79 -13.36 8.93
CA GLU A 75 -1.77 -13.88 9.86
C GLU A 75 -0.34 -13.85 9.27
N TYR A 76 -0.15 -13.17 8.16
CA TYR A 76 1.10 -13.02 7.44
C TYR A 76 1.37 -11.56 7.10
N PHE A 77 2.63 -11.28 6.80
CA PHE A 77 3.06 -9.95 6.37
C PHE A 77 2.97 -9.82 4.85
N SER A 78 2.57 -8.64 4.42
CA SER A 78 2.58 -8.26 3.00
C SER A 78 3.30 -6.94 2.83
N VAL A 79 4.28 -6.91 1.94
CA VAL A 79 5.07 -5.73 1.62
C VAL A 79 4.82 -5.35 0.17
N LYS A 80 4.54 -4.08 -0.06
CA LYS A 80 4.44 -3.49 -1.39
C LYS A 80 5.72 -2.73 -1.69
N GLU A 81 6.35 -3.05 -2.82
CA GLU A 81 7.55 -2.38 -3.31
C GLU A 81 7.30 -1.70 -4.65
N ALA A 82 7.87 -0.52 -4.84
CA ALA A 82 7.84 0.18 -6.10
C ALA A 82 8.82 -0.43 -7.10
N VAL A 83 8.43 -0.54 -8.37
CA VAL A 83 9.30 -0.96 -9.47
C VAL A 83 9.68 0.25 -10.30
N PHE A 84 10.98 0.55 -10.37
CA PHE A 84 11.51 1.63 -11.18
C PHE A 84 12.08 1.08 -12.49
N PRO A 85 11.51 1.39 -13.65
CA PRO A 85 11.89 0.79 -14.94
C PRO A 85 13.13 1.43 -15.56
N PHE A 86 14.09 1.93 -14.77
CA PHE A 86 15.30 2.60 -15.28
C PHE A 86 16.13 1.72 -16.22
N ASN A 87 16.16 0.41 -15.94
CA ASN A 87 16.87 -0.56 -16.79
C ASN A 87 16.27 -0.74 -18.19
N LYS A 88 15.01 -0.29 -18.40
CA LYS A 88 14.35 -0.33 -19.71
C LYS A 88 14.58 0.92 -20.56
N PHE A 89 15.10 1.98 -19.96
CA PHE A 89 15.30 3.26 -20.62
C PHE A 89 16.77 3.68 -20.50
N LEU A 90 17.53 3.42 -21.54
CA LEU A 90 18.95 3.79 -21.59
C LEU A 90 19.11 5.32 -21.52
N GLY A 91 20.04 5.78 -20.68
CA GLY A 91 20.37 7.20 -20.51
C GLY A 91 19.44 7.99 -19.58
N VAL A 92 18.48 7.32 -18.92
CA VAL A 92 17.67 7.97 -17.89
C VAL A 92 18.45 8.00 -16.58
N ASP A 93 18.47 9.18 -15.94
CA ASP A 93 19.06 9.35 -14.61
C ASP A 93 18.25 8.56 -13.55
N PRO A 94 18.87 7.61 -12.83
CA PRO A 94 18.23 6.86 -11.78
C PRO A 94 18.05 7.65 -10.47
N ILE A 95 18.57 8.88 -10.35
CA ILE A 95 18.40 9.71 -9.16
C ILE A 95 16.93 10.05 -9.00
N LEU A 96 16.41 9.74 -7.80
CA LEU A 96 15.03 10.02 -7.43
C LEU A 96 14.87 11.49 -7.04
N GLY A 97 13.90 12.15 -7.65
CA GLY A 97 13.46 13.51 -7.35
C GLY A 97 12.00 13.53 -6.91
N PRO A 98 11.37 14.70 -6.82
CA PRO A 98 9.97 14.83 -6.41
C PRO A 98 8.98 14.32 -7.47
N GLU A 99 9.43 14.05 -8.70
CA GLU A 99 8.57 13.54 -9.76
C GLU A 99 8.27 12.06 -9.56
N MET A 100 7.12 11.63 -10.06
CA MET A 100 6.75 10.22 -10.06
C MET A 100 7.56 9.45 -11.11
N LYS A 101 8.47 8.60 -10.65
CA LYS A 101 9.33 7.74 -11.50
C LYS A 101 8.84 6.31 -11.61
N SER A 102 8.00 5.86 -10.66
CA SER A 102 7.47 4.49 -10.62
C SER A 102 6.04 4.43 -11.13
N THR A 103 5.74 3.45 -11.99
CA THR A 103 4.39 3.09 -12.41
C THR A 103 4.04 1.64 -12.12
N GLY A 104 5.01 0.81 -11.72
CA GLY A 104 4.88 -0.59 -11.37
C GLY A 104 4.98 -0.82 -9.85
N GLU A 105 4.36 -1.90 -9.40
CA GLU A 105 4.38 -2.34 -8.01
C GLU A 105 4.46 -3.87 -7.97
N VAL A 106 5.22 -4.40 -7.01
CA VAL A 106 5.27 -5.82 -6.69
C VAL A 106 4.85 -6.06 -5.25
N MET A 107 4.52 -7.30 -4.93
CA MET A 107 4.12 -7.70 -3.58
C MET A 107 4.95 -8.88 -3.12
N GLY A 108 5.56 -8.75 -1.93
CA GLY A 108 6.15 -9.84 -1.18
C GLY A 108 5.22 -10.28 -0.05
N VAL A 109 5.10 -11.59 0.17
CA VAL A 109 4.32 -12.17 1.27
C VAL A 109 5.19 -13.15 2.04
N GLY A 110 5.14 -13.09 3.36
CA GLY A 110 5.94 -13.95 4.23
C GLY A 110 5.34 -14.13 5.62
N SER A 111 5.77 -15.16 6.32
CA SER A 111 5.41 -15.40 7.72
C SER A 111 6.05 -14.39 8.67
N THR A 112 7.14 -13.75 8.24
CA THR A 112 7.81 -12.64 8.93
C THR A 112 7.88 -11.42 8.03
N PHE A 113 8.04 -10.24 8.64
CA PHE A 113 8.24 -9.00 7.89
C PHE A 113 9.49 -9.08 7.00
N SER A 114 10.60 -9.59 7.54
CA SER A 114 11.87 -9.71 6.80
C SER A 114 11.73 -10.59 5.56
N GLU A 115 11.02 -11.71 5.67
CA GLU A 115 10.73 -12.60 4.53
C GLU A 115 9.88 -11.89 3.47
N ALA A 116 8.80 -11.22 3.87
CA ALA A 116 7.93 -10.48 2.96
C ALA A 116 8.69 -9.35 2.26
N TYR A 117 9.52 -8.62 3.01
CA TYR A 117 10.36 -7.54 2.48
C TYR A 117 11.38 -8.05 1.47
N ALA A 118 12.13 -9.10 1.82
CA ALA A 118 13.10 -9.71 0.90
C ALA A 118 12.45 -10.18 -0.41
N LYS A 119 11.28 -10.83 -0.32
CA LYS A 119 10.53 -11.25 -1.51
C LYS A 119 10.06 -10.06 -2.36
N ALA A 120 9.66 -8.95 -1.73
CA ALA A 120 9.27 -7.73 -2.44
C ALA A 120 10.47 -7.12 -3.19
N GLN A 121 11.64 -7.01 -2.55
CA GLN A 121 12.88 -6.52 -3.17
C GLN A 121 13.28 -7.39 -4.38
N LEU A 122 13.31 -8.70 -4.21
CA LEU A 122 13.60 -9.63 -5.32
C LEU A 122 12.57 -9.50 -6.45
N GLY A 123 11.30 -9.33 -6.12
CA GLY A 123 10.23 -9.10 -7.09
C GLY A 123 10.38 -7.78 -7.84
N ALA A 124 10.94 -6.75 -7.21
CA ALA A 124 11.27 -5.47 -7.85
C ALA A 124 12.52 -5.54 -8.75
N GLY A 125 13.23 -6.67 -8.75
CA GLY A 125 14.46 -6.86 -9.52
C GLY A 125 15.73 -6.45 -8.78
N GLU A 126 15.60 -6.16 -7.48
CA GLU A 126 16.75 -5.83 -6.64
C GLU A 126 17.56 -7.08 -6.27
N SER A 127 18.87 -6.95 -6.26
CA SER A 127 19.77 -8.00 -5.80
C SER A 127 20.15 -7.74 -4.33
N ILE A 128 19.74 -8.65 -3.45
CA ILE A 128 20.11 -8.57 -2.04
C ILE A 128 21.50 -9.17 -1.85
N PRO A 129 22.53 -8.38 -1.51
CA PRO A 129 23.88 -8.90 -1.34
C PRO A 129 23.94 -9.81 -0.11
N GLN A 130 24.54 -11.00 -0.28
CA GLN A 130 24.72 -11.98 0.80
C GLN A 130 26.07 -11.85 1.49
N LYS A 131 27.02 -11.18 0.88
CA LYS A 131 28.39 -10.95 1.39
C LYS A 131 28.86 -9.57 0.95
N GLY A 132 29.73 -8.96 1.73
CA GLY A 132 30.34 -7.66 1.42
C GLY A 132 30.44 -6.76 2.64
N SER A 133 30.91 -5.55 2.41
CA SER A 133 30.96 -4.48 3.41
C SER A 133 29.80 -3.52 3.18
N VAL A 134 29.17 -3.05 4.24
CA VAL A 134 28.07 -2.08 4.20
C VAL A 134 28.59 -0.77 4.78
N PHE A 135 28.41 0.32 4.02
CA PHE A 135 28.59 1.67 4.51
C PHE A 135 27.23 2.24 4.91
N LEU A 136 27.04 2.52 6.18
CA LEU A 136 25.82 3.09 6.71
C LEU A 136 26.07 4.55 7.11
N LEU A 137 25.38 5.48 6.44
CA LEU A 137 25.39 6.89 6.76
C LEU A 137 24.00 7.32 7.22
N SER A 138 23.90 7.88 8.42
CA SER A 138 22.66 8.48 8.92
C SER A 138 22.86 10.00 9.09
N LEU A 139 21.95 10.76 8.55
CA LEU A 139 21.86 12.22 8.73
C LEU A 139 20.92 12.61 9.89
N ILE A 140 20.31 11.63 10.53
CA ILE A 140 19.40 11.81 11.65
C ILE A 140 20.09 11.32 12.92
N HIS A 141 20.32 12.21 13.84
CA HIS A 141 20.70 11.83 15.21
C HIS A 141 19.42 11.36 15.90
N ILE A 142 19.36 10.09 16.13
CA ILE A 142 18.29 9.47 16.91
C ILE A 142 18.67 9.56 18.39
#